data_4d9022ef5828d38ae4eb8ad2d9e7f87a
#
_entry.id   4d9022ef5828d38ae4eb8ad2d9e7f87a
#
_cell.length_a   1.000
_cell.length_b   1.000
_cell.length_c   1.000
_cell.angle_alpha   90.00
_cell.angle_beta   90.00
_cell.angle_gamma   90.00
#
_symmetry.space_group_name_H-M   'P 1'
#
loop_
_entity.id
_entity.type
_entity.pdbx_description
1 polymer ?
#
loop_
_entity_poly.entity_id
_entity_poly.type
_entity_poly.pdbx_seq_one_letter_code
_entity_poly.pdbx_strand_id
1 'polypeptide(L)'
;MILEFMGFLRLGFVDILDIFVVALLLYLIFKWLKGSSAINIFIAIILLLIIRVVAVALNMKMLSALMGTVIDVGAVALVVIFQPEIRQFLTGVGRKTGLRHGIINKILGRNKENLQDEAINEIANACTEMSEEKCGALIVILQKDPLHDIEDTGDRIDARIRKRLIENIFFKNSPLHDGAMVIGGGRIVAARCTLPITSRTDIPAHYGMRHKAAVGISERCDAKVIVVSEQTGKISVVRDGVIQTVGRNNLKLFLKEEDSETEK
;
A
#
# COMPACT_ATOMS: atom_id res chain seq x y z
N MET A 1 -5.16 38.24 37.37
CA MET A 1 -5.25 37.92 35.90
C MET A 1 -4.99 36.46 35.59
N ILE A 2 -4.04 35.77 36.24
CA ILE A 2 -3.82 34.29 36.02
C ILE A 2 -4.84 33.44 36.80
N LEU A 3 -5.33 33.91 37.95
CA LEU A 3 -6.31 33.21 38.82
C LEU A 3 -7.77 33.29 38.33
N GLU A 4 -8.13 34.29 37.54
CA GLU A 4 -9.47 34.41 36.94
C GLU A 4 -9.66 33.47 35.74
N PHE A 5 -8.57 33.04 35.07
CA PHE A 5 -8.63 32.11 33.97
C PHE A 5 -8.93 30.66 34.43
N MET A 6 -8.60 30.30 35.68
CA MET A 6 -8.89 28.96 36.25
C MET A 6 -10.32 28.80 36.77
N GLY A 7 -11.05 29.88 37.02
CA GLY A 7 -12.44 29.83 37.50
C GLY A 7 -13.48 29.52 36.43
N PHE A 8 -13.13 29.58 35.13
CA PHE A 8 -14.08 29.36 34.02
C PHE A 8 -14.10 27.93 33.50
N LEU A 9 -13.12 27.11 33.87
CA LEU A 9 -13.03 25.70 33.43
C LEU A 9 -13.72 24.82 34.51
N ARG A 10 -15.03 24.71 34.45
CA ARG A 10 -15.73 23.56 35.04
C ARG A 10 -15.41 22.33 34.18
N LEU A 11 -14.23 21.72 34.42
CA LEU A 11 -13.87 20.48 33.76
C LEU A 11 -14.89 19.40 34.16
N GLY A 12 -15.86 19.21 33.31
CA GLY A 12 -16.79 18.09 33.40
C GLY A 12 -16.13 16.79 32.94
N PHE A 13 -16.71 15.67 33.28
CA PHE A 13 -16.26 14.36 32.76
C PHE A 13 -16.22 14.32 31.22
N VAL A 14 -17.14 15.03 30.59
CA VAL A 14 -17.22 15.15 29.11
C VAL A 14 -16.02 15.88 28.55
N ASP A 15 -15.53 16.96 29.22
CA ASP A 15 -14.37 17.73 28.74
C ASP A 15 -13.07 16.92 28.79
N ILE A 16 -12.93 16.08 29.83
CA ILE A 16 -11.78 15.16 29.95
C ILE A 16 -11.83 14.10 28.85
N LEU A 17 -13.03 13.57 28.57
CA LEU A 17 -13.23 12.60 27.50
C LEU A 17 -12.93 13.22 26.13
N ASP A 18 -13.37 14.45 25.89
CA ASP A 18 -13.12 15.18 24.64
C ASP A 18 -11.63 15.41 24.42
N ILE A 19 -10.90 15.89 25.43
CA ILE A 19 -9.44 16.06 25.38
C ILE A 19 -8.76 14.72 25.09
N PHE A 20 -9.20 13.63 25.72
CA PHE A 20 -8.62 12.31 25.51
C PHE A 20 -8.86 11.80 24.09
N VAL A 21 -10.08 11.95 23.57
CA VAL A 21 -10.44 11.53 22.20
C VAL A 21 -9.65 12.32 21.16
N VAL A 22 -9.55 13.65 21.34
CA VAL A 22 -8.76 14.51 20.43
C VAL A 22 -7.28 14.15 20.49
N ALA A 23 -6.72 13.95 21.69
CA ALA A 23 -5.32 13.53 21.86
C ALA A 23 -5.04 12.16 21.20
N LEU A 24 -5.95 11.20 21.38
CA LEU A 24 -5.87 9.88 20.75
C LEU A 24 -5.93 9.99 19.23
N LEU A 25 -6.83 10.80 18.69
CA LEU A 25 -6.98 11.02 17.26
C LEU A 25 -5.71 11.63 16.67
N LEU A 26 -5.17 12.67 17.29
CA LEU A 26 -3.90 13.30 16.89
C LEU A 26 -2.72 12.30 16.95
N TYR A 27 -2.67 11.46 17.99
CA TYR A 27 -1.65 10.42 18.12
C TYR A 27 -1.75 9.38 16.99
N LEU A 28 -2.97 8.95 16.64
CA LEU A 28 -3.19 8.01 15.54
C LEU A 28 -2.78 8.60 14.19
N ILE A 29 -3.14 9.86 13.94
CA ILE A 29 -2.72 10.59 12.74
C ILE A 29 -1.20 10.68 12.69
N PHE A 30 -0.54 11.10 13.78
CA PHE A 30 0.92 11.21 13.85
C PHE A 30 1.60 9.86 13.62
N LYS A 31 1.11 8.80 14.27
CA LYS A 31 1.64 7.43 14.10
C LYS A 31 1.54 6.95 12.66
N TRP A 32 0.48 7.33 11.97
CA TRP A 32 0.24 6.96 10.59
C TRP A 32 1.11 7.76 9.60
N LEU A 33 1.34 9.06 9.87
CA LEU A 33 2.22 9.91 9.06
C LEU A 33 3.71 9.62 9.26
N LYS A 34 4.09 8.96 10.35
CA LYS A 34 5.47 8.62 10.66
C LYS A 34 6.03 7.65 9.60
N GLY A 35 7.01 8.12 8.82
CA GLY A 35 7.61 7.37 7.70
C GLY A 35 7.18 7.83 6.31
N SER A 36 6.24 8.79 6.21
CA SER A 36 5.84 9.43 4.96
C SER A 36 6.51 10.80 4.81
N SER A 37 6.74 11.24 3.57
CA SER A 37 7.18 12.62 3.26
C SER A 37 6.18 13.69 3.74
N ALA A 38 4.95 13.28 4.03
CA ALA A 38 3.89 14.14 4.57
C ALA A 38 4.19 14.71 5.97
N ILE A 39 5.10 14.10 6.74
CA ILE A 39 5.47 14.59 8.07
C ILE A 39 6.02 16.02 8.05
N ASN A 40 6.81 16.37 7.02
CA ASN A 40 7.36 17.72 6.88
C ASN A 40 6.29 18.77 6.63
N ILE A 41 5.27 18.42 5.84
CA ILE A 41 4.11 19.28 5.58
C ILE A 41 3.30 19.48 6.87
N PHE A 42 3.09 18.41 7.63
CA PHE A 42 2.38 18.46 8.91
C PHE A 42 3.09 19.37 9.93
N ILE A 43 4.43 19.26 10.03
CA ILE A 43 5.23 20.14 10.90
C ILE A 43 5.12 21.61 10.46
N ALA A 44 5.15 21.87 9.16
CA ALA A 44 5.01 23.24 8.64
C ALA A 44 3.64 23.85 8.98
N ILE A 45 2.56 23.05 8.91
CA ILE A 45 1.21 23.49 9.28
C ILE A 45 1.11 23.80 10.77
N ILE A 46 1.66 22.94 11.63
CA ILE A 46 1.70 23.18 13.09
C ILE A 46 2.45 24.47 13.40
N LEU A 47 3.61 24.69 12.76
CA LEU A 47 4.39 25.90 12.95
C LEU A 47 3.59 27.15 12.56
N LEU A 48 2.87 27.11 11.44
CA LEU A 48 2.03 28.18 10.95
C LEU A 48 0.86 28.50 11.91
N LEU A 49 0.24 27.46 12.49
CA LEU A 49 -0.79 27.60 13.51
C LEU A 49 -0.25 28.21 14.80
N ILE A 50 0.95 27.81 15.23
CA ILE A 50 1.61 28.40 16.40
C ILE A 50 1.88 29.89 16.18
N ILE A 51 2.41 30.26 15.00
CA ILE A 51 2.67 31.67 14.65
C ILE A 51 1.36 32.47 14.70
N ARG A 52 0.25 31.94 14.18
CA ARG A 52 -1.06 32.59 14.26
C ARG A 52 -1.52 32.81 15.70
N VAL A 53 -1.44 31.77 16.55
CA VAL A 53 -1.82 31.86 17.97
C VAL A 53 -0.99 32.94 18.68
N VAL A 54 0.32 32.99 18.46
CA VAL A 54 1.21 34.00 19.03
C VAL A 54 0.85 35.40 18.52
N ALA A 55 0.57 35.56 17.22
CA ALA A 55 0.17 36.84 16.65
C ALA A 55 -1.15 37.36 17.24
N VAL A 56 -2.11 36.48 17.47
CA VAL A 56 -3.38 36.84 18.14
C VAL A 56 -3.13 37.20 19.60
N ALA A 57 -2.34 36.43 20.35
CA ALA A 57 -2.01 36.70 21.75
C ALA A 57 -1.29 38.04 21.95
N LEU A 58 -0.44 38.42 21.00
CA LEU A 58 0.27 39.73 21.00
C LEU A 58 -0.53 40.88 20.36
N ASN A 59 -1.81 40.68 20.03
CA ASN A 59 -2.68 41.65 19.37
C ASN A 59 -2.13 42.21 18.05
N MET A 60 -1.36 41.43 17.30
CA MET A 60 -0.79 41.81 15.99
C MET A 60 -1.85 41.66 14.88
N LYS A 61 -2.72 42.68 14.75
CA LYS A 61 -3.90 42.63 13.87
C LYS A 61 -3.59 42.31 12.41
N MET A 62 -2.58 42.95 11.83
CA MET A 62 -2.21 42.74 10.42
C MET A 62 -1.65 41.32 10.18
N LEU A 63 -0.74 40.86 11.03
CA LEU A 63 -0.14 39.52 10.93
C LEU A 63 -1.20 38.44 11.15
N SER A 64 -2.07 38.62 12.13
CA SER A 64 -3.17 37.69 12.41
C SER A 64 -4.15 37.56 11.24
N ALA A 65 -4.52 38.69 10.59
CA ALA A 65 -5.38 38.68 9.41
C ALA A 65 -4.72 37.99 8.22
N LEU A 66 -3.42 38.29 7.97
CA LEU A 66 -2.64 37.67 6.90
C LEU A 66 -2.52 36.15 7.10
N MET A 67 -2.18 35.71 8.30
CA MET A 67 -2.11 34.28 8.65
C MET A 67 -3.47 33.59 8.53
N GLY A 68 -4.57 34.26 8.87
CA GLY A 68 -5.92 33.76 8.65
C GLY A 68 -6.15 33.41 7.18
N THR A 69 -5.94 34.37 6.28
CA THR A 69 -6.13 34.17 4.84
C THR A 69 -5.23 33.04 4.29
N VAL A 70 -3.97 32.98 4.72
CA VAL A 70 -3.04 31.92 4.30
C VAL A 70 -3.53 30.54 4.76
N ILE A 71 -4.06 30.43 5.97
CA ILE A 71 -4.59 29.17 6.50
C ILE A 71 -5.85 28.76 5.75
N ASP A 72 -6.77 29.70 5.47
CA ASP A 72 -8.04 29.40 4.78
C ASP A 72 -7.79 28.93 3.35
N VAL A 73 -6.92 29.61 2.58
CA VAL A 73 -6.52 29.18 1.25
C VAL A 73 -5.69 27.90 1.30
N GLY A 74 -4.79 27.79 2.28
CA GLY A 74 -3.94 26.64 2.50
C GLY A 74 -4.73 25.38 2.81
N ALA A 75 -5.85 25.47 3.52
CA ALA A 75 -6.71 24.33 3.82
C ALA A 75 -7.27 23.68 2.55
N VAL A 76 -7.69 24.49 1.57
CA VAL A 76 -8.15 23.99 0.26
C VAL A 76 -7.01 23.33 -0.51
N ALA A 77 -5.86 23.98 -0.57
CA ALA A 77 -4.67 23.45 -1.23
C ALA A 77 -4.22 22.12 -0.58
N LEU A 78 -4.32 22.03 0.75
CA LEU A 78 -3.97 20.83 1.49
C LEU A 78 -4.83 19.63 1.08
N VAL A 79 -6.15 19.80 0.95
CA VAL A 79 -7.06 18.72 0.51
C VAL A 79 -6.65 18.20 -0.87
N VAL A 80 -6.28 19.08 -1.78
CA VAL A 80 -5.83 18.70 -3.13
C VAL A 80 -4.48 17.98 -3.09
N ILE A 81 -3.52 18.45 -2.28
CA ILE A 81 -2.20 17.83 -2.16
C ILE A 81 -2.30 16.45 -1.51
N PHE A 82 -3.15 16.28 -0.50
CA PHE A 82 -3.35 15.00 0.21
C PHE A 82 -4.43 14.11 -0.41
N GLN A 83 -4.95 14.43 -1.58
CA GLN A 83 -5.93 13.59 -2.27
C GLN A 83 -5.47 12.12 -2.42
N PRO A 84 -4.20 11.81 -2.84
CA PRO A 84 -3.74 10.43 -2.96
C PRO A 84 -3.63 9.71 -1.60
N GLU A 85 -3.20 10.41 -0.55
CA GLU A 85 -3.10 9.86 0.81
C GLU A 85 -4.48 9.55 1.40
N ILE A 86 -5.44 10.46 1.20
CA ILE A 86 -6.84 10.25 1.62
C ILE A 86 -7.43 9.05 0.89
N ARG A 87 -7.18 8.89 -0.41
CA ARG A 87 -7.64 7.74 -1.19
C ARG A 87 -7.01 6.44 -0.67
N GLN A 88 -5.71 6.42 -0.39
CA GLN A 88 -5.01 5.26 0.18
C GLN A 88 -5.54 4.90 1.57
N PHE A 89 -5.80 5.91 2.41
CA PHE A 89 -6.36 5.71 3.74
C PHE A 89 -7.76 5.09 3.67
N LEU A 90 -8.65 5.65 2.86
CA LEU A 90 -10.02 5.14 2.70
C LEU A 90 -10.04 3.70 2.17
N THR A 91 -9.16 3.38 1.21
CA THR A 91 -9.01 2.01 0.72
C THR A 91 -8.41 1.08 1.78
N GLY A 92 -7.46 1.55 2.58
CA GLY A 92 -6.85 0.80 3.68
C GLY A 92 -7.83 0.51 4.83
N VAL A 93 -8.63 1.49 5.23
CA VAL A 93 -9.70 1.31 6.25
C VAL A 93 -10.77 0.35 5.74
N GLY A 94 -11.18 0.49 4.48
CA GLY A 94 -12.15 -0.42 3.88
C GLY A 94 -11.68 -1.87 3.83
N ARG A 95 -10.36 -2.12 3.77
CA ARG A 95 -9.76 -3.45 3.83
C ARG A 95 -9.78 -4.06 5.24
N LYS A 96 -9.39 -3.28 6.25
CA LYS A 96 -9.30 -3.77 7.65
C LYS A 96 -10.65 -4.06 8.28
N THR A 97 -11.71 -3.34 7.92
CA THR A 97 -13.03 -3.49 8.56
C THR A 97 -13.86 -4.67 8.05
N GLY A 98 -13.42 -5.41 7.02
CA GLY A 98 -14.12 -6.60 6.52
C GLY A 98 -15.58 -6.38 6.05
N LEU A 99 -16.15 -5.21 6.34
CA LEU A 99 -17.56 -4.86 6.13
C LEU A 99 -18.00 -4.90 4.66
N ARG A 100 -17.04 -4.65 3.75
CA ARG A 100 -17.35 -4.61 2.31
C ARG A 100 -17.40 -6.00 1.66
N HIS A 101 -16.68 -6.98 2.23
CA HIS A 101 -16.54 -8.32 1.62
C HIS A 101 -17.60 -9.32 2.07
N GLY A 102 -18.14 -9.21 3.28
CA GLY A 102 -19.17 -10.14 3.77
C GLY A 102 -20.52 -9.98 3.08
N ILE A 103 -20.92 -8.75 2.80
CA ILE A 103 -22.28 -8.45 2.29
C ILE A 103 -22.33 -8.45 0.76
N ILE A 104 -21.33 -7.83 0.10
CA ILE A 104 -21.34 -7.68 -1.38
C ILE A 104 -21.01 -9.00 -2.10
N ASN A 105 -20.07 -9.79 -1.58
CA ASN A 105 -19.75 -11.11 -2.17
C ASN A 105 -20.88 -12.13 -2.01
N LYS A 106 -21.67 -11.99 -0.93
CA LYS A 106 -22.86 -12.85 -0.72
C LYS A 106 -24.02 -12.49 -1.68
N ILE A 107 -24.08 -11.22 -2.09
CA ILE A 107 -25.13 -10.73 -3.03
C ILE A 107 -24.73 -10.93 -4.49
N LEU A 108 -23.44 -10.82 -4.86
CA LEU A 108 -22.96 -10.93 -6.24
C LEU A 108 -22.51 -12.33 -6.66
N GLY A 109 -22.58 -13.33 -5.79
CA GLY A 109 -22.28 -14.73 -6.15
C GLY A 109 -20.85 -14.94 -6.69
N ARG A 110 -19.90 -14.01 -6.43
CA ARG A 110 -18.50 -14.20 -6.79
C ARG A 110 -17.90 -15.23 -5.85
N ASN A 111 -17.84 -16.46 -6.34
CA ASN A 111 -17.04 -17.50 -5.72
C ASN A 111 -15.62 -16.99 -5.52
N LYS A 112 -15.05 -17.24 -4.33
CA LYS A 112 -13.61 -17.17 -4.09
C LYS A 112 -12.95 -18.10 -5.11
N GLU A 113 -12.46 -17.57 -6.20
CA GLU A 113 -11.60 -18.32 -7.12
C GLU A 113 -10.21 -18.40 -6.49
N ASN A 114 -10.08 -19.31 -5.53
CA ASN A 114 -8.75 -19.75 -5.08
C ASN A 114 -8.02 -20.30 -6.31
N LEU A 115 -6.75 -19.97 -6.46
CA LEU A 115 -5.90 -20.61 -7.45
C LEU A 115 -6.05 -22.11 -7.33
N GLN A 116 -6.44 -22.76 -8.41
CA GLN A 116 -6.53 -24.21 -8.45
C GLN A 116 -5.15 -24.82 -8.18
N ASP A 117 -5.08 -25.96 -7.50
CA ASP A 117 -3.81 -26.63 -7.18
C ASP A 117 -2.91 -26.83 -8.41
N GLU A 118 -3.49 -27.03 -9.58
CA GLU A 118 -2.76 -27.10 -10.85
C GLU A 118 -2.04 -25.78 -11.16
N ALA A 119 -2.72 -24.64 -11.04
CA ALA A 119 -2.12 -23.32 -11.31
C ALA A 119 -1.00 -23.00 -10.32
N ILE A 120 -1.15 -23.33 -9.03
CA ILE A 120 -0.11 -23.17 -8.02
C ILE A 120 1.13 -23.98 -8.40
N ASN A 121 0.94 -25.23 -8.84
CA ASN A 121 2.05 -26.07 -9.27
C ASN A 121 2.75 -25.51 -10.51
N GLU A 122 2.01 -25.01 -11.50
CA GLU A 122 2.58 -24.41 -12.70
C GLU A 122 3.40 -23.16 -12.37
N ILE A 123 2.90 -22.26 -11.50
CA ILE A 123 3.62 -21.07 -11.04
C ILE A 123 4.90 -21.48 -10.28
N ALA A 124 4.77 -22.36 -9.30
CA ALA A 124 5.90 -22.77 -8.46
C ALA A 124 7.00 -23.47 -9.29
N ASN A 125 6.63 -24.29 -10.24
CA ASN A 125 7.58 -24.97 -11.13
C ASN A 125 8.26 -23.97 -12.07
N ALA A 126 7.55 -23.01 -12.65
CA ALA A 126 8.13 -21.94 -13.47
C ALA A 126 9.13 -21.10 -12.66
N CYS A 127 8.75 -20.66 -11.45
CA CYS A 127 9.63 -19.90 -10.57
C CYS A 127 10.89 -20.70 -10.18
N THR A 128 10.76 -22.01 -10.00
CA THR A 128 11.91 -22.88 -9.69
C THR A 128 12.90 -22.93 -10.84
N GLU A 129 12.44 -23.14 -12.06
CA GLU A 129 13.31 -23.19 -13.26
C GLU A 129 13.94 -21.83 -13.53
N MET A 130 13.16 -20.76 -13.51
CA MET A 130 13.68 -19.40 -13.63
C MET A 130 14.72 -19.05 -12.54
N SER A 131 14.56 -19.59 -11.34
CA SER A 131 15.53 -19.47 -10.24
C SER A 131 16.86 -20.17 -10.56
N GLU A 132 16.81 -21.35 -11.15
CA GLU A 132 18.01 -22.11 -11.58
C GLU A 132 18.77 -21.41 -12.70
N GLU A 133 18.03 -20.91 -13.67
CA GLU A 133 18.55 -20.19 -14.84
C GLU A 133 18.91 -18.73 -14.54
N LYS A 134 18.62 -18.23 -13.31
CA LYS A 134 18.73 -16.81 -12.94
C LYS A 134 17.96 -15.89 -13.88
N CYS A 135 16.81 -16.34 -14.34
CA CYS A 135 15.87 -15.56 -15.11
C CYS A 135 15.02 -14.72 -14.18
N GLY A 136 15.13 -13.39 -14.28
CA GLY A 136 14.39 -12.46 -13.40
C GLY A 136 12.91 -12.45 -13.73
N ALA A 137 12.05 -12.57 -12.70
CA ALA A 137 10.61 -12.52 -12.87
C ALA A 137 9.94 -11.66 -11.78
N LEU A 138 8.79 -11.07 -12.14
CA LEU A 138 7.93 -10.29 -11.23
C LEU A 138 6.47 -10.69 -11.51
N ILE A 139 5.88 -11.43 -10.59
CA ILE A 139 4.55 -12.01 -10.74
C ILE A 139 3.64 -11.45 -9.66
N VAL A 140 2.55 -10.80 -10.04
CA VAL A 140 1.52 -10.25 -9.15
C VAL A 140 0.30 -11.15 -9.21
N ILE A 141 -0.12 -11.68 -8.07
CA ILE A 141 -1.30 -12.54 -7.95
C ILE A 141 -2.36 -11.76 -7.20
N LEU A 142 -3.39 -11.36 -7.94
CA LEU A 142 -4.54 -10.62 -7.40
C LEU A 142 -5.33 -11.52 -6.45
N GLN A 143 -5.78 -10.94 -5.34
CA GLN A 143 -6.66 -11.59 -4.40
C GLN A 143 -8.09 -11.04 -4.55
N LYS A 144 -8.39 -9.96 -3.87
CA LYS A 144 -9.73 -9.36 -3.83
C LYS A 144 -9.81 -8.03 -4.59
N ASP A 145 -8.70 -7.29 -4.58
CA ASP A 145 -8.64 -5.97 -5.19
C ASP A 145 -8.28 -6.08 -6.68
N PRO A 146 -9.16 -5.66 -7.60
CA PRO A 146 -8.81 -5.58 -9.02
C PRO A 146 -7.84 -4.42 -9.24
N LEU A 147 -6.86 -4.61 -10.13
CA LEU A 147 -5.84 -3.62 -10.47
C LEU A 147 -5.96 -3.22 -11.95
N HIS A 148 -7.14 -2.81 -12.39
CA HIS A 148 -7.39 -2.45 -13.80
C HIS A 148 -6.46 -1.33 -14.29
N ASP A 149 -6.14 -0.36 -13.45
CA ASP A 149 -5.17 0.71 -13.73
C ASP A 149 -3.74 0.20 -13.97
N ILE A 150 -3.36 -0.91 -13.36
CA ILE A 150 -2.07 -1.58 -13.60
C ILE A 150 -2.13 -2.49 -14.83
N GLU A 151 -3.21 -3.29 -14.96
CA GLU A 151 -3.43 -4.18 -16.08
C GLU A 151 -3.41 -3.42 -17.42
N ASP A 152 -4.01 -2.23 -17.47
CA ASP A 152 -4.08 -1.38 -18.65
C ASP A 152 -2.72 -0.75 -19.05
N THR A 153 -1.70 -0.80 -18.17
CA THR A 153 -0.34 -0.36 -18.52
C THR A 153 0.46 -1.38 -19.31
N GLY A 154 0.01 -2.64 -19.30
CA GLY A 154 0.68 -3.77 -19.94
C GLY A 154 -0.04 -4.28 -21.18
N ASP A 155 0.47 -5.39 -21.69
CA ASP A 155 -0.11 -6.11 -22.80
C ASP A 155 -1.10 -7.18 -22.28
N ARG A 156 -2.34 -7.13 -22.73
CA ARG A 156 -3.38 -8.07 -22.32
C ARG A 156 -3.14 -9.45 -22.94
N ILE A 157 -3.06 -10.48 -22.09
CA ILE A 157 -2.73 -11.86 -22.49
C ILE A 157 -3.96 -12.76 -22.48
N ASP A 158 -4.73 -12.71 -21.39
CA ASP A 158 -5.93 -13.54 -21.14
C ASP A 158 -5.72 -15.04 -21.41
N ALA A 159 -4.71 -15.63 -20.80
CA ALA A 159 -4.31 -17.02 -21.02
C ALA A 159 -4.43 -17.88 -19.76
N ARG A 160 -4.50 -19.20 -19.90
CA ARG A 160 -4.37 -20.15 -18.80
C ARG A 160 -2.98 -20.12 -18.22
N ILE A 161 -2.87 -20.31 -16.92
CA ILE A 161 -1.59 -20.40 -16.21
C ILE A 161 -0.91 -21.70 -16.61
N ARG A 162 0.24 -21.59 -17.30
CA ARG A 162 1.08 -22.71 -17.72
C ARG A 162 2.54 -22.34 -17.55
N LYS A 163 3.35 -23.26 -16.97
CA LYS A 163 4.78 -23.09 -16.74
C LYS A 163 5.49 -22.51 -17.96
N ARG A 164 5.36 -23.15 -19.12
CA ARG A 164 6.04 -22.73 -20.36
C ARG A 164 5.67 -21.33 -20.82
N LEU A 165 4.41 -20.90 -20.58
CA LEU A 165 3.97 -19.55 -20.92
C LEU A 165 4.62 -18.52 -19.99
N ILE A 166 4.68 -18.81 -18.68
CA ILE A 166 5.34 -17.96 -17.69
C ILE A 166 6.82 -17.79 -18.05
N GLU A 167 7.52 -18.87 -18.32
CA GLU A 167 8.93 -18.88 -18.73
C GLU A 167 9.15 -18.08 -20.02
N ASN A 168 8.25 -18.21 -21.00
CA ASN A 168 8.34 -17.46 -22.25
C ASN A 168 8.10 -15.95 -22.04
N ILE A 169 7.17 -15.57 -21.17
CA ILE A 169 6.93 -14.15 -20.82
C ILE A 169 8.21 -13.53 -20.24
N PHE A 170 8.88 -14.22 -19.31
CA PHE A 170 10.08 -13.70 -18.65
C PHE A 170 11.41 -14.04 -19.35
N PHE A 171 11.34 -14.73 -20.49
CA PHE A 171 12.53 -14.99 -21.28
C PHE A 171 13.22 -13.68 -21.66
N LYS A 172 14.54 -13.59 -21.43
CA LYS A 172 15.31 -12.34 -21.51
C LYS A 172 15.19 -11.57 -22.83
N ASN A 173 14.91 -12.27 -23.93
CA ASN A 173 14.72 -11.66 -25.25
C ASN A 173 13.23 -11.51 -25.62
N SER A 174 12.30 -11.85 -24.75
CA SER A 174 10.87 -11.62 -24.98
C SER A 174 10.56 -10.13 -24.82
N PRO A 175 9.73 -9.54 -25.69
CA PRO A 175 9.24 -8.16 -25.50
C PRO A 175 8.42 -7.97 -24.22
N LEU A 176 7.94 -9.07 -23.62
CA LEU A 176 7.05 -9.07 -22.46
C LEU A 176 7.78 -9.15 -21.12
N HIS A 177 9.12 -9.34 -21.10
CA HIS A 177 9.86 -9.63 -19.87
C HIS A 177 10.09 -8.41 -18.96
N ASP A 178 10.03 -7.20 -19.53
CA ASP A 178 10.29 -5.96 -18.77
C ASP A 178 9.02 -5.41 -18.16
N GLY A 179 8.74 -5.83 -16.96
CA GLY A 179 7.55 -5.47 -16.18
C GLY A 179 7.01 -6.63 -15.37
N ALA A 180 5.80 -6.47 -14.86
CA ALA A 180 5.12 -7.49 -14.08
C ALA A 180 4.13 -8.29 -14.93
N MET A 181 4.02 -9.58 -14.63
CA MET A 181 2.92 -10.41 -15.08
C MET A 181 1.83 -10.39 -13.99
N VAL A 182 0.60 -10.12 -14.39
CA VAL A 182 -0.57 -10.07 -13.50
C VAL A 182 -1.42 -11.31 -13.69
N ILE A 183 -1.70 -12.00 -12.58
CA ILE A 183 -2.59 -13.16 -12.50
C ILE A 183 -3.84 -12.75 -11.72
N GLY A 184 -5.00 -12.95 -12.31
CA GLY A 184 -6.31 -12.69 -11.71
C GLY A 184 -7.34 -13.69 -12.20
N GLY A 185 -8.30 -14.10 -11.35
CA GLY A 185 -9.34 -15.05 -11.73
C GLY A 185 -8.82 -16.38 -12.27
N GLY A 186 -7.68 -16.87 -11.73
CA GLY A 186 -7.08 -18.13 -12.19
C GLY A 186 -6.45 -18.08 -13.60
N ARG A 187 -6.21 -16.90 -14.16
CA ARG A 187 -5.64 -16.68 -15.49
C ARG A 187 -4.51 -15.67 -15.48
N ILE A 188 -3.61 -15.74 -16.44
CA ILE A 188 -2.66 -14.66 -16.75
C ILE A 188 -3.46 -13.58 -17.48
N VAL A 189 -3.68 -12.44 -16.84
CA VAL A 189 -4.49 -11.33 -17.37
C VAL A 189 -3.66 -10.46 -18.29
N ALA A 190 -2.49 -10.00 -17.81
CA ALA A 190 -1.61 -9.11 -18.55
C ALA A 190 -0.13 -9.40 -18.23
N ALA A 191 0.76 -8.96 -19.11
CA ALA A 191 2.19 -8.99 -18.91
C ALA A 191 2.80 -7.62 -19.25
N ARG A 192 4.06 -7.39 -18.88
CA ARG A 192 4.76 -6.12 -19.07
C ARG A 192 4.07 -4.94 -18.35
N CYS A 193 3.34 -5.22 -17.28
CA CYS A 193 2.67 -4.19 -16.51
C CYS A 193 3.67 -3.35 -15.71
N THR A 194 3.44 -2.03 -15.68
CA THR A 194 4.24 -1.09 -14.90
C THR A 194 3.70 -1.01 -13.49
N LEU A 195 4.55 -1.31 -12.49
CA LEU A 195 4.18 -1.23 -11.07
C LEU A 195 4.71 0.05 -10.43
N PRO A 196 4.01 0.58 -9.42
CA PRO A 196 4.53 1.65 -8.60
C PRO A 196 5.75 1.18 -7.81
N ILE A 197 6.76 2.03 -7.72
CA ILE A 197 7.97 1.77 -6.93
C ILE A 197 7.75 2.35 -5.54
N THR A 198 8.14 1.59 -4.50
CA THR A 198 8.07 2.11 -3.13
C THR A 198 9.05 3.26 -2.92
N SER A 199 8.65 4.24 -2.12
CA SER A 199 9.52 5.34 -1.67
C SER A 199 10.29 5.02 -0.39
N ARG A 200 10.14 3.81 0.16
CA ARG A 200 10.85 3.37 1.37
C ARG A 200 12.36 3.32 1.14
N THR A 201 13.11 3.80 2.12
CA THR A 201 14.58 3.82 2.11
C THR A 201 15.20 2.71 2.95
N ASP A 202 14.39 2.00 3.74
CA ASP A 202 14.82 0.91 4.62
C ASP A 202 14.96 -0.45 3.92
N ILE A 203 14.71 -0.51 2.61
CA ILE A 203 14.90 -1.72 1.82
C ILE A 203 16.39 -1.92 1.57
N PRO A 204 16.97 -3.07 1.96
CA PRO A 204 18.38 -3.35 1.76
C PRO A 204 18.83 -3.19 0.30
N ALA A 205 20.03 -2.61 0.09
CA ALA A 205 20.54 -2.24 -1.24
C ALA A 205 20.73 -3.42 -2.20
N HIS A 206 20.81 -4.65 -1.69
CA HIS A 206 20.93 -5.85 -2.53
C HIS A 206 19.63 -6.25 -3.24
N TYR A 207 18.50 -5.65 -2.87
CA TYR A 207 17.24 -5.84 -3.59
C TYR A 207 17.15 -4.88 -4.79
N GLY A 208 17.01 -5.45 -5.99
CA GLY A 208 16.88 -4.68 -7.23
C GLY A 208 15.50 -4.05 -7.43
N MET A 209 15.32 -3.45 -8.61
CA MET A 209 14.11 -2.69 -8.97
C MET A 209 12.83 -3.54 -8.91
N ARG A 210 12.88 -4.83 -9.31
CA ARG A 210 11.73 -5.74 -9.22
C ARG A 210 11.25 -5.93 -7.77
N HIS A 211 12.16 -5.98 -6.80
CA HIS A 211 11.78 -6.06 -5.39
C HIS A 211 11.15 -4.75 -4.89
N LYS A 212 11.69 -3.59 -5.29
CA LYS A 212 11.11 -2.29 -4.93
C LYS A 212 9.73 -2.10 -5.53
N ALA A 213 9.51 -2.56 -6.75
CA ALA A 213 8.20 -2.57 -7.40
C ALA A 213 7.23 -3.55 -6.71
N ALA A 214 7.70 -4.73 -6.32
CA ALA A 214 6.91 -5.70 -5.56
C ALA A 214 6.44 -5.13 -4.21
N VAL A 215 7.31 -4.44 -3.48
CA VAL A 215 6.94 -3.74 -2.24
C VAL A 215 5.93 -2.65 -2.54
N GLY A 216 6.19 -1.80 -3.55
CA GLY A 216 5.32 -0.68 -3.90
C GLY A 216 3.88 -1.09 -4.23
N ILE A 217 3.69 -2.20 -4.93
CA ILE A 217 2.34 -2.70 -5.22
C ILE A 217 1.72 -3.38 -4.00
N SER A 218 2.46 -4.18 -3.23
CA SER A 218 1.94 -4.87 -2.05
C SER A 218 1.55 -3.93 -0.90
N GLU A 219 2.07 -2.70 -0.87
CA GLU A 219 1.63 -1.65 0.05
C GLU A 219 0.28 -1.05 -0.34
N ARG A 220 -0.11 -1.15 -1.62
CA ARG A 220 -1.33 -0.52 -2.17
C ARG A 220 -2.51 -1.45 -2.28
N CYS A 221 -2.27 -2.76 -2.35
CA CYS A 221 -3.30 -3.77 -2.53
C CYS A 221 -2.97 -5.05 -1.76
N ASP A 222 -3.92 -5.97 -1.71
CA ASP A 222 -3.80 -7.27 -1.04
C ASP A 222 -3.13 -8.35 -1.91
N ALA A 223 -2.50 -7.95 -3.02
CA ALA A 223 -1.86 -8.90 -3.93
C ALA A 223 -0.67 -9.62 -3.28
N LYS A 224 -0.52 -10.90 -3.60
CA LYS A 224 0.70 -11.67 -3.34
C LYS A 224 1.66 -11.46 -4.50
N VAL A 225 2.90 -11.09 -4.19
CA VAL A 225 3.89 -10.84 -5.23
C VAL A 225 5.07 -11.79 -5.11
N ILE A 226 5.48 -12.38 -6.22
CA ILE A 226 6.64 -13.26 -6.30
C ILE A 226 7.71 -12.55 -7.13
N VAL A 227 8.94 -12.55 -6.65
CA VAL A 227 10.10 -12.01 -7.34
C VAL A 227 11.16 -13.10 -7.46
N VAL A 228 11.64 -13.35 -8.68
CA VAL A 228 12.84 -14.14 -8.93
C VAL A 228 13.96 -13.19 -9.27
N SER A 229 15.06 -13.27 -8.52
CA SER A 229 16.23 -12.40 -8.71
C SER A 229 17.08 -12.87 -9.89
N GLU A 230 17.30 -12.02 -10.86
CA GLU A 230 18.19 -12.30 -11.98
C GLU A 230 19.69 -12.38 -11.60
N GLN A 231 20.07 -11.77 -10.47
CA GLN A 231 21.44 -11.78 -10.00
C GLN A 231 21.76 -13.02 -9.17
N THR A 232 20.86 -13.36 -8.22
CA THR A 232 21.10 -14.41 -7.24
C THR A 232 20.32 -15.69 -7.49
N GLY A 233 19.28 -15.64 -8.31
CA GLY A 233 18.31 -16.72 -8.50
C GLY A 233 17.39 -16.94 -7.29
N LYS A 234 17.50 -16.16 -6.21
CA LYS A 234 16.65 -16.32 -5.01
C LYS A 234 15.21 -15.95 -5.35
N ILE A 235 14.29 -16.74 -4.81
CA ILE A 235 12.86 -16.47 -4.87
C ILE A 235 12.47 -15.71 -3.62
N SER A 236 11.81 -14.57 -3.78
CA SER A 236 11.25 -13.78 -2.69
C SER A 236 9.75 -13.65 -2.89
N VAL A 237 9.02 -13.66 -1.80
CA VAL A 237 7.60 -13.35 -1.76
C VAL A 237 7.40 -12.03 -1.02
N VAL A 238 6.46 -11.22 -1.50
CA VAL A 238 6.20 -9.91 -0.92
C VAL A 238 4.70 -9.78 -0.66
N ARG A 239 4.38 -9.37 0.56
CA ARG A 239 3.02 -9.11 1.01
C ARG A 239 3.04 -7.99 2.05
N ASP A 240 2.09 -7.06 1.99
CA ASP A 240 1.94 -5.93 2.93
C ASP A 240 3.26 -5.14 3.16
N GLY A 241 4.05 -4.97 2.10
CA GLY A 241 5.34 -4.27 2.15
C GLY A 241 6.50 -5.07 2.79
N VAL A 242 6.29 -6.34 3.14
CA VAL A 242 7.30 -7.21 3.75
C VAL A 242 7.87 -8.18 2.72
N ILE A 243 9.20 -8.20 2.59
CA ILE A 243 9.92 -9.13 1.70
C ILE A 243 10.37 -10.34 2.52
N GLN A 244 10.02 -11.53 2.06
CA GLN A 244 10.48 -12.79 2.64
C GLN A 244 11.13 -13.66 1.56
N THR A 245 12.37 -14.06 1.77
CA THR A 245 13.02 -15.04 0.88
C THR A 245 12.51 -16.42 1.22
N VAL A 246 12.05 -17.16 0.22
CA VAL A 246 11.48 -18.51 0.39
C VAL A 246 12.28 -19.54 -0.38
N GLY A 247 12.41 -20.74 0.20
CA GLY A 247 12.92 -21.89 -0.53
C GLY A 247 11.88 -22.38 -1.55
N ARG A 248 12.34 -23.11 -2.56
CA ARG A 248 11.49 -23.65 -3.64
C ARG A 248 10.30 -24.45 -3.13
N ASN A 249 10.49 -25.25 -2.07
CA ASN A 249 9.43 -26.08 -1.49
C ASN A 249 8.39 -25.24 -0.73
N ASN A 250 8.80 -24.13 -0.12
CA ASN A 250 7.92 -23.26 0.68
C ASN A 250 7.10 -22.31 -0.18
N LEU A 251 7.48 -22.09 -1.46
CA LEU A 251 6.72 -21.25 -2.38
C LEU A 251 5.29 -21.76 -2.59
N LYS A 252 5.12 -23.09 -2.71
CA LYS A 252 3.78 -23.70 -2.84
C LYS A 252 2.91 -23.48 -1.60
N LEU A 253 3.51 -23.54 -0.42
CA LEU A 253 2.80 -23.26 0.84
C LEU A 253 2.32 -21.82 0.88
N PHE A 254 3.20 -20.86 0.57
CA PHE A 254 2.83 -19.44 0.48
C PHE A 254 1.67 -19.18 -0.50
N LEU A 255 1.67 -19.85 -1.64
CA LEU A 255 0.62 -19.72 -2.63
C LEU A 255 -0.72 -20.32 -2.17
N LYS A 256 -0.69 -21.35 -1.32
CA LYS A 256 -1.87 -22.02 -0.76
C LYS A 256 -2.42 -21.34 0.50
N GLU A 257 -1.59 -20.58 1.22
CA GLU A 257 -2.02 -19.88 2.43
C GLU A 257 -3.18 -18.94 2.09
N GLU A 258 -4.36 -19.27 2.57
CA GLU A 258 -5.50 -18.36 2.61
C GLU A 258 -5.24 -17.29 3.67
N ASP A 259 -5.88 -16.12 3.53
CA ASP A 259 -5.79 -14.99 4.47
C ASP A 259 -6.37 -15.33 5.87
N SER A 260 -6.00 -16.45 6.45
CA SER A 260 -6.55 -16.95 7.72
C SER A 260 -5.85 -16.39 8.97
N GLU A 261 -4.86 -15.50 8.85
CA GLU A 261 -4.16 -14.93 10.01
C GLU A 261 -4.42 -13.42 10.21
N THR A 262 -5.69 -13.02 10.26
CA THR A 262 -6.05 -11.68 10.79
C THR A 262 -7.07 -11.79 11.94
N GLU A 263 -7.05 -12.91 12.67
CA GLU A 263 -7.74 -13.04 13.96
C GLU A 263 -6.73 -13.48 15.04
N LYS A 264 -5.89 -12.53 15.48
CA LYS A 264 -5.30 -12.54 16.83
C LYS A 264 -4.95 -11.11 17.25
#